data_5c0a6c64dc49fef9f252b36d7c939e36
#
_entry.id   5c0a6c64dc49fef9f252b36d7c939e36
#
_cell.length_a   1.000
_cell.length_b   1.000
_cell.length_c   1.000
_cell.angle_alpha   90.00
_cell.angle_beta   90.00
_cell.angle_gamma   90.00
#
_symmetry.space_group_name_H-M   'P 1'
#
loop_
_entity.id
_entity.type
_entity.pdbx_description
1 polymer ?
#
loop_
_entity_poly.entity_id
_entity_poly.type
_entity_poly.pdbx_seq_one_letter_code
_entity_poly.pdbx_strand_id
1 'polypeptide(L)'
;MTQLADSTVYEDNDRVRVTKWIFAPGTETGNHVHEFDYTVVPLLTGTLTIVSDNGESENNITYGEPYFRQAGSEHNVVNRSNIAVAF
;
A
#
# COMPACT_ATOMS: atom_id res chain seq x y z
N MET A 1 -11.13 -12.73 11.34
CA MET A 1 -10.38 -12.93 10.08
C MET A 1 -10.24 -11.58 9.38
N THR A 2 -9.00 -11.21 9.07
CA THR A 2 -8.73 -9.95 8.40
C THR A 2 -9.06 -10.07 6.92
N GLN A 3 -9.74 -9.07 6.36
CA GLN A 3 -10.06 -9.05 4.94
C GLN A 3 -8.92 -8.41 4.15
N LEU A 4 -8.74 -8.86 2.93
CA LEU A 4 -7.75 -8.29 2.03
C LEU A 4 -8.27 -7.03 1.37
N ALA A 5 -7.37 -6.08 1.16
CA ALA A 5 -7.65 -4.90 0.35
C ALA A 5 -7.86 -5.31 -1.12
N ASP A 6 -8.58 -4.49 -1.87
CA ASP A 6 -8.81 -4.73 -3.29
C ASP A 6 -7.63 -4.23 -4.11
N SER A 7 -7.15 -5.06 -5.02
CA SER A 7 -6.09 -4.66 -5.95
C SER A 7 -6.54 -4.88 -7.38
N THR A 8 -6.15 -3.96 -8.25
CA THR A 8 -6.41 -4.04 -9.69
C THR A 8 -5.12 -3.73 -10.43
N VAL A 9 -4.68 -4.64 -11.28
CA VAL A 9 -3.49 -4.44 -12.12
C VAL A 9 -3.94 -3.80 -13.42
N TYR A 10 -3.44 -2.60 -13.69
CA TYR A 10 -3.75 -1.87 -14.93
C TYR A 10 -2.73 -2.13 -16.02
N GLU A 11 -1.49 -2.34 -15.65
CA GLU A 11 -0.41 -2.59 -16.59
C GLU A 11 0.58 -3.54 -15.94
N ASP A 12 1.03 -4.55 -16.69
CA ASP A 12 2.06 -5.47 -16.21
C ASP A 12 2.83 -5.96 -17.44
N ASN A 13 3.99 -5.38 -17.66
CA ASN A 13 4.85 -5.73 -18.78
C ASN A 13 6.30 -5.86 -18.31
N ASP A 14 7.23 -6.02 -19.24
CA ASP A 14 8.64 -6.22 -18.91
C ASP A 14 9.34 -4.95 -18.37
N ARG A 15 8.64 -3.83 -18.31
CA ARG A 15 9.18 -2.55 -17.83
C ARG A 15 8.52 -2.03 -16.57
N VAL A 16 7.18 -2.09 -16.51
CA VAL A 16 6.42 -1.52 -15.40
C VAL A 16 5.27 -2.41 -15.00
N ARG A 17 4.89 -2.31 -13.74
CA ARG A 17 3.63 -2.83 -13.22
C ARG A 17 2.91 -1.69 -12.54
N VAL A 18 1.66 -1.46 -12.90
CA VAL A 18 0.81 -0.43 -12.31
C VAL A 18 -0.38 -1.11 -11.65
N THR A 19 -0.46 -0.96 -10.33
CA THR A 19 -1.51 -1.59 -9.53
C THR A 19 -2.20 -0.53 -8.67
N LYS A 20 -3.53 -0.55 -8.68
CA LYS A 20 -4.32 0.28 -7.78
C LYS A 20 -4.74 -0.56 -6.57
N TRP A 21 -4.59 0.00 -5.39
CA TRP A 21 -5.02 -0.60 -4.14
C TRP A 21 -6.10 0.26 -3.49
N ILE A 22 -7.20 -0.39 -3.09
CA ILE A 22 -8.27 0.26 -2.33
C ILE A 22 -8.41 -0.47 -1.02
N PHE A 23 -8.27 0.27 0.09
CA PHE A 23 -8.34 -0.26 1.45
C PHE A 23 -9.62 0.24 2.11
N ALA A 24 -10.64 -0.61 2.18
CA ALA A 24 -11.74 -0.34 3.09
C ALA A 24 -11.22 -0.39 4.53
N PRO A 25 -11.91 0.21 5.51
CA PRO A 25 -11.50 0.10 6.91
C PRO A 25 -11.30 -1.35 7.32
N GLY A 26 -10.17 -1.63 7.96
CA GLY A 26 -9.85 -2.97 8.48
C GLY A 26 -9.25 -3.94 7.46
N THR A 27 -9.00 -3.51 6.23
CA THR A 27 -8.40 -4.40 5.21
C THR A 27 -6.87 -4.25 5.16
N GLU A 28 -6.21 -5.25 4.58
CA GLU A 28 -4.75 -5.28 4.49
C GLU A 28 -4.28 -5.91 3.19
N THR A 29 -3.04 -5.64 2.81
CA THR A 29 -2.43 -6.28 1.63
C THR A 29 -2.06 -7.73 1.88
N GLY A 30 -1.77 -8.10 3.12
CA GLY A 30 -1.05 -9.31 3.48
C GLY A 30 0.45 -9.05 3.46
N ASN A 31 1.21 -9.91 4.16
CA ASN A 31 2.66 -9.76 4.20
C ASN A 31 3.26 -10.02 2.82
N HIS A 32 4.13 -9.13 2.37
CA HIS A 32 4.74 -9.25 1.04
C HIS A 32 6.12 -8.60 1.02
N VAL A 33 6.90 -8.98 0.02
CA VAL A 33 8.24 -8.43 -0.22
C VAL A 33 8.20 -7.67 -1.54
N HIS A 34 8.74 -6.45 -1.53
CA HIS A 34 8.86 -5.66 -2.75
C HIS A 34 10.13 -6.05 -3.50
N GLU A 35 9.96 -6.64 -4.67
CA GLU A 35 11.08 -7.07 -5.52
C GLU A 35 11.73 -5.91 -6.27
N PHE A 36 10.97 -4.84 -6.51
CA PHE A 36 11.41 -3.69 -7.30
C PHE A 36 11.22 -2.40 -6.54
N ASP A 37 11.99 -1.37 -6.93
CA ASP A 37 11.69 -0.02 -6.51
C ASP A 37 10.31 0.37 -7.01
N TYR A 38 9.63 1.23 -6.27
CA TYR A 38 8.27 1.62 -6.65
C TYR A 38 7.95 3.04 -6.24
N THR A 39 6.98 3.62 -6.95
CA THR A 39 6.42 4.92 -6.62
C THR A 39 4.96 4.73 -6.25
N VAL A 40 4.55 5.36 -5.18
CA VAL A 40 3.15 5.35 -4.73
C VAL A 40 2.52 6.68 -5.09
N VAL A 41 1.37 6.63 -5.76
CA VAL A 41 0.58 7.82 -6.11
C VAL A 41 -0.72 7.74 -5.30
N PRO A 42 -0.84 8.50 -4.20
CA PRO A 42 -2.07 8.46 -3.40
C PRO A 42 -3.28 8.97 -4.17
N LEU A 43 -4.37 8.22 -4.07
CA LEU A 43 -5.67 8.56 -4.68
C LEU A 43 -6.66 9.09 -3.66
N LEU A 44 -6.48 8.75 -2.39
CA LEU A 44 -7.26 9.27 -1.27
C LEU A 44 -6.31 9.57 -0.12
N THR A 45 -6.53 10.70 0.53
CA THR A 45 -5.76 11.06 1.73
C THR A 45 -6.15 10.17 2.90
N GLY A 46 -5.16 9.67 3.64
CA GLY A 46 -5.42 8.86 4.82
C GLY A 46 -4.16 8.33 5.45
N THR A 47 -4.33 7.46 6.43
CA THR A 47 -3.23 6.86 7.18
C THR A 47 -3.28 5.35 7.03
N LEU A 48 -2.16 4.75 6.65
CA LEU A 48 -1.98 3.31 6.60
C LEU A 48 -0.96 2.90 7.65
N THR A 49 -1.14 1.73 8.25
CA THR A 49 -0.20 1.17 9.21
C THR A 49 0.69 0.16 8.49
N ILE A 50 1.98 0.32 8.64
CA ILE A 50 2.98 -0.58 8.07
C ILE A 50 3.46 -1.50 9.17
N VAL A 51 3.27 -2.80 8.99
CA VAL A 51 3.66 -3.82 9.96
C VAL A 51 4.82 -4.62 9.38
N SER A 52 5.93 -4.65 10.11
CA SER A 52 7.13 -5.39 9.71
C SER A 52 7.77 -6.05 10.93
N ASP A 53 8.87 -6.76 10.72
CA ASP A 53 9.64 -7.38 11.82
C ASP A 53 10.15 -6.34 12.82
N ASN A 54 10.33 -5.10 12.38
CA ASN A 54 10.82 -4.00 13.22
C ASN A 54 9.71 -3.32 14.01
N GLY A 55 8.47 -3.80 13.89
CA GLY A 55 7.32 -3.24 14.58
C GLY A 55 6.36 -2.56 13.62
N GLU A 56 5.62 -1.61 14.13
CA GLU A 56 4.59 -0.90 13.36
C GLU A 56 4.95 0.57 13.24
N SER A 57 4.62 1.15 12.09
CA SER A 57 4.74 2.59 11.84
C SER A 57 3.54 3.07 11.06
N GLU A 58 3.23 4.36 11.16
CA GLU A 58 2.15 4.96 10.40
C GLU A 58 2.70 5.68 9.18
N ASN A 59 2.00 5.54 8.07
CA ASN A 59 2.31 6.23 6.83
C ASN A 59 1.11 7.09 6.45
N ASN A 60 1.29 8.41 6.58
CA ASN A 60 0.26 9.38 6.19
C ASN A 60 0.45 9.69 4.71
N ILE A 61 -0.57 9.40 3.92
CA ILE A 61 -0.53 9.68 2.49
C ILE A 61 -1.50 10.81 2.15
N THR A 62 -1.10 11.65 1.19
CA THR A 62 -1.86 12.81 0.77
C THR A 62 -2.19 12.70 -0.71
N TYR A 63 -3.47 12.87 -1.05
CA TYR A 63 -3.94 12.82 -2.43
C TYR A 63 -3.03 13.64 -3.35
N GLY A 64 -2.59 13.00 -4.43
CA GLY A 64 -1.81 13.66 -5.47
C GLY A 64 -0.35 13.93 -5.12
N GLU A 65 0.15 13.47 -3.97
CA GLU A 65 1.55 13.67 -3.59
C GLU A 65 2.31 12.33 -3.65
N PRO A 66 2.94 11.99 -4.78
CA PRO A 66 3.63 10.72 -4.93
C PRO A 66 4.91 10.66 -4.08
N TYR A 67 5.30 9.44 -3.73
CA TYR A 67 6.57 9.22 -3.05
C TYR A 67 7.22 7.92 -3.54
N PHE A 68 8.54 7.83 -3.35
CA PHE A 68 9.37 6.74 -3.80
C PHE A 68 9.75 5.83 -2.64
N ARG A 69 9.83 4.53 -2.91
CA ARG A 69 10.34 3.53 -1.96
C ARG A 69 11.25 2.56 -2.69
N GLN A 70 12.32 2.14 -2.00
CA GLN A 70 13.27 1.19 -2.54
C GLN A 70 12.76 -0.25 -2.36
N ALA A 71 13.22 -1.13 -3.25
CA ALA A 71 12.98 -2.55 -3.17
C ALA A 71 13.56 -3.15 -1.89
N GLY A 72 13.10 -4.34 -1.53
CA GLY A 72 13.66 -5.14 -0.44
C GLY A 72 12.90 -5.08 0.86
N SER A 73 11.92 -4.19 1.00
CA SER A 73 11.11 -4.19 2.23
C SER A 73 10.12 -5.33 2.24
N GLU A 74 10.02 -5.96 3.40
CA GLU A 74 8.99 -6.96 3.68
C GLU A 74 8.05 -6.41 4.73
N HIS A 75 6.77 -6.30 4.39
CA HIS A 75 5.79 -5.71 5.29
C HIS A 75 4.36 -6.10 4.93
N ASN A 76 3.45 -5.80 5.85
CA ASN A 76 2.02 -5.83 5.64
C ASN A 76 1.50 -4.40 5.77
N VAL A 77 0.66 -3.97 4.85
CA VAL A 77 0.03 -2.64 4.89
C VAL A 77 -1.42 -2.82 5.30
N VAL A 78 -1.81 -2.16 6.39
CA VAL A 78 -3.12 -2.32 7.02
C VAL A 78 -3.81 -0.96 7.13
N ASN A 79 -5.09 -0.91 6.78
CA ASN A 79 -5.91 0.27 7.03
C ASN A 79 -6.64 0.10 8.36
N ARG A 80 -6.09 0.67 9.42
CA ARG A 80 -6.70 0.65 10.77
C ARG A 80 -7.56 1.87 11.04
N SER A 81 -7.71 2.75 10.05
CA SER A 81 -8.56 3.93 10.17
C SER A 81 -10.03 3.56 9.89
N ASN A 82 -10.91 4.52 10.06
CA ASN A 82 -12.34 4.32 9.82
C ASN A 82 -12.81 4.92 8.49
N ILE A 83 -11.88 5.26 7.62
CA ILE A 83 -12.17 5.74 6.27
C ILE A 83 -11.42 4.92 5.24
N ALA A 84 -11.91 4.89 4.01
CA ALA A 84 -11.21 4.20 2.91
C ALA A 84 -9.95 4.98 2.53
N VAL A 85 -8.90 4.23 2.18
CA VAL A 85 -7.62 4.78 1.71
C VAL A 85 -7.28 4.10 0.39
N ALA A 86 -6.70 4.81 -0.55
CA ALA A 86 -6.35 4.25 -1.87
C ALA A 86 -5.07 4.87 -2.42
N PHE A 87 -4.36 4.04 -3.19
CA PHE A 87 -3.20 4.51 -3.95
C PHE A 87 -2.95 3.64 -5.17
#